data_53bdda7f7552bf60d22ac9017cace6e1
#
_entry.id   53bdda7f7552bf60d22ac9017cace6e1
#
_cell.length_a   1.000
_cell.length_b   1.000
_cell.length_c   1.000
_cell.angle_alpha   90.00
_cell.angle_beta   90.00
_cell.angle_gamma   90.00
#
_symmetry.space_group_name_H-M   'P 1'
#
loop_
_entity.id
_entity.type
_entity.pdbx_description
1 polymer ?
#
loop_
_entity_poly.entity_id
_entity_poly.type
_entity_poly.pdbx_seq_one_letter_code
_entity_poly.pdbx_strand_id
1 'polypeptide(L)'
;MRLALGDIHGRNCWKCPPLDNFEEYYITGDYFDSLDIPFDRQRLNFTELCAAARADSRIKLCLGNHDYHYIRGVFGQRYSGFQDEHSACIAEILEKNIDLLKVLYVTSDRFVISHAGVSGAFMGKMKRAGVKDLEGINGAFLENRNVLAFDGRNIYGDDVTQSPIWIRPASLCHDAVPGYSQIAGHTQIGEIREILLDEDRALPAPRRRPAAPFPRRKIVLIDTGDTAAFYRF
;
A
#
# COMPACT_ATOMS: atom_id res chain seq x y z
N MET A 1 -9.63 9.67 14.88
CA MET A 1 -8.80 10.30 13.81
C MET A 1 -7.67 9.35 13.50
N ARG A 2 -7.40 9.10 12.23
CA ARG A 2 -6.35 8.21 11.72
C ARG A 2 -5.24 8.99 11.03
N LEU A 3 -4.07 8.39 10.91
CA LEU A 3 -2.91 8.98 10.27
C LEU A 3 -2.33 8.02 9.24
N ALA A 4 -1.90 8.52 8.09
CA ALA A 4 -1.19 7.76 7.07
C ALA A 4 0.12 8.45 6.67
N LEU A 5 1.15 7.66 6.45
CA LEU A 5 2.47 8.06 5.97
C LEU A 5 2.80 7.27 4.70
N GLY A 6 3.42 7.94 3.73
CA GLY A 6 3.93 7.36 2.49
C GLY A 6 5.13 6.46 2.68
N ASP A 7 5.87 6.26 1.62
CA ASP A 7 6.97 5.32 1.51
C ASP A 7 8.15 5.69 2.42
N ILE A 8 8.80 4.69 3.00
CA ILE A 8 9.80 4.88 4.06
C ILE A 8 11.22 4.99 3.49
N HIS A 9 11.64 4.08 2.62
CA HIS A 9 12.98 4.02 2.05
C HIS A 9 14.09 4.31 3.07
N GLY A 10 14.08 3.60 4.20
CA GLY A 10 15.08 3.72 5.27
C GLY A 10 14.94 4.95 6.18
N ARG A 11 14.01 5.88 5.90
CA ARG A 11 13.80 7.09 6.71
C ARG A 11 13.11 6.78 8.04
N ASN A 12 13.43 7.57 9.06
CA ASN A 12 12.85 7.41 10.41
C ASN A 12 11.70 8.38 10.70
N CYS A 13 11.13 8.99 9.68
CA CYS A 13 10.05 9.97 9.76
C CYS A 13 8.79 9.43 10.48
N TRP A 14 8.57 8.12 10.47
CA TRP A 14 7.47 7.48 11.17
C TRP A 14 7.47 7.71 12.70
N LYS A 15 8.60 8.14 13.28
CA LYS A 15 8.75 8.48 14.70
C LYS A 15 8.24 9.90 15.05
N CYS A 16 7.99 10.74 14.03
CA CYS A 16 7.70 12.16 14.27
C CYS A 16 6.30 12.46 14.82
N PRO A 17 5.21 11.74 14.46
CA PRO A 17 3.88 12.07 14.97
C PRO A 17 3.72 11.62 16.43
N PRO A 18 3.05 12.43 17.27
CA PRO A 18 2.64 11.99 18.60
C PRO A 18 1.49 10.98 18.46
N LEU A 19 1.80 9.69 18.53
CA LEU A 19 0.85 8.59 18.30
C LEU A 19 -0.34 8.57 19.25
N ASP A 20 -0.22 9.18 20.42
CA ASP A 20 -1.29 9.24 21.45
C ASP A 20 -2.58 9.91 20.97
N ASN A 21 -2.48 10.74 19.93
CA ASN A 21 -3.61 11.47 19.36
C ASN A 21 -4.36 10.70 18.27
N PHE A 22 -3.92 9.49 17.89
CA PHE A 22 -4.47 8.74 16.76
C PHE A 22 -4.98 7.37 17.20
N GLU A 23 -6.10 6.96 16.59
CA GLU A 23 -6.68 5.63 16.77
C GLU A 23 -5.90 4.57 15.99
N GLU A 24 -5.40 4.92 14.81
CA GLU A 24 -4.60 4.06 13.93
C GLU A 24 -3.59 4.89 13.14
N TYR A 25 -2.45 4.27 12.86
CA TYR A 25 -1.36 4.85 12.09
C TYR A 25 -0.92 3.88 11.00
N TYR A 26 -1.09 4.27 9.74
CA TYR A 26 -0.81 3.46 8.58
C TYR A 26 0.47 3.92 7.87
N ILE A 27 1.30 2.97 7.46
CA ILE A 27 2.50 3.19 6.66
C ILE A 27 2.36 2.38 5.38
N THR A 28 2.52 3.02 4.21
CA THR A 28 2.18 2.40 2.93
C THR A 28 3.23 1.44 2.38
N GLY A 29 4.38 1.27 3.04
CA GLY A 29 5.39 0.28 2.64
C GLY A 29 6.71 0.89 2.17
N ASP A 30 7.43 0.13 1.33
CA ASP A 30 8.75 0.47 0.80
C ASP A 30 9.74 0.84 1.89
N TYR A 31 10.06 -0.12 2.75
CA TYR A 31 10.94 0.10 3.91
C TYR A 31 12.41 0.14 3.52
N PHE A 32 12.77 -0.50 2.43
CA PHE A 32 14.13 -0.64 1.92
C PHE A 32 14.37 0.13 0.62
N ASP A 33 15.49 -0.11 -0.03
CA ASP A 33 15.90 0.42 -1.33
C ASP A 33 16.08 1.95 -1.40
N SER A 34 16.54 2.54 -0.29
CA SER A 34 17.06 3.90 -0.34
C SER A 34 18.37 3.96 -1.12
N LEU A 35 18.52 4.97 -1.96
CA LEU A 35 19.78 5.27 -2.66
C LEU A 35 20.76 6.07 -1.78
N ASP A 36 20.25 6.79 -0.78
CA ASP A 36 21.03 7.75 0.02
C ASP A 36 21.31 7.27 1.45
N ILE A 37 20.47 6.33 1.95
CA ILE A 37 20.58 5.82 3.33
C ILE A 37 21.31 4.47 3.33
N PRO A 38 22.45 4.33 4.04
CA PRO A 38 23.18 3.07 4.12
C PRO A 38 22.30 1.91 4.63
N PHE A 39 22.54 0.71 4.13
CA PHE A 39 21.76 -0.49 4.47
C PHE A 39 21.59 -0.71 5.97
N ASP A 40 22.66 -0.60 6.78
CA ASP A 40 22.57 -0.80 8.22
C ASP A 40 21.57 0.14 8.90
N ARG A 41 21.44 1.35 8.39
CA ARG A 41 20.43 2.31 8.87
C ARG A 41 19.03 1.92 8.44
N GLN A 42 18.84 1.49 7.18
CA GLN A 42 17.55 0.98 6.70
C GLN A 42 17.13 -0.22 7.54
N ARG A 43 18.02 -1.17 7.75
CA ARG A 43 17.80 -2.37 8.57
C ARG A 43 17.42 -2.05 10.00
N LEU A 44 18.19 -1.17 10.67
CA LEU A 44 17.91 -0.74 12.04
C LEU A 44 16.52 -0.09 12.13
N ASN A 45 16.25 0.85 11.23
CA ASN A 45 14.99 1.58 11.20
C ASN A 45 13.77 0.64 11.02
N PHE A 46 13.83 -0.30 10.08
CA PHE A 46 12.75 -1.27 9.89
C PHE A 46 12.59 -2.20 11.11
N THR A 47 13.69 -2.62 11.73
CA THR A 47 13.63 -3.45 12.94
C THR A 47 12.96 -2.71 14.10
N GLU A 48 13.28 -1.43 14.30
CA GLU A 48 12.64 -0.59 15.31
C GLU A 48 11.16 -0.36 15.02
N LEU A 49 10.81 -0.16 13.75
CA LEU A 49 9.41 -0.01 13.32
C LEU A 49 8.60 -1.30 13.58
N CYS A 50 9.15 -2.46 13.26
CA CYS A 50 8.52 -3.74 13.57
C CYS A 50 8.34 -3.95 15.08
N ALA A 51 9.33 -3.58 15.88
CA ALA A 51 9.23 -3.64 17.33
C ALA A 51 8.13 -2.70 17.85
N ALA A 52 8.04 -1.48 17.32
CA ALA A 52 6.98 -0.54 17.66
C ALA A 52 5.58 -1.08 17.26
N ALA A 53 5.43 -1.66 16.07
CA ALA A 53 4.17 -2.24 15.61
C ALA A 53 3.74 -3.46 16.42
N ARG A 54 4.68 -4.24 16.98
CA ARG A 54 4.37 -5.33 17.92
C ARG A 54 3.94 -4.82 19.29
N ALA A 55 4.53 -3.73 19.74
CA ALA A 55 4.19 -3.11 21.04
C ALA A 55 2.88 -2.32 20.98
N ASP A 56 2.53 -1.75 19.84
CA ASP A 56 1.36 -0.91 19.61
C ASP A 56 0.58 -1.35 18.37
N SER A 57 -0.52 -2.04 18.57
CA SER A 57 -1.37 -2.57 17.50
C SER A 57 -2.05 -1.48 16.65
N ARG A 58 -1.96 -0.21 17.03
CA ARG A 58 -2.44 0.92 16.23
C ARG A 58 -1.54 1.19 15.02
N ILE A 59 -0.26 0.78 15.06
CA ILE A 59 0.68 0.89 13.95
C ILE A 59 0.41 -0.24 12.95
N LYS A 60 0.07 0.13 11.73
CA LYS A 60 -0.34 -0.75 10.63
C LYS A 60 0.64 -0.63 9.47
N LEU A 61 1.23 -1.74 9.06
CA LEU A 61 2.27 -1.76 8.03
C LEU A 61 1.74 -2.39 6.74
N CYS A 62 1.79 -1.65 5.62
CA CYS A 62 1.55 -2.21 4.30
C CYS A 62 2.85 -2.78 3.71
N LEU A 63 2.70 -3.72 2.80
CA LEU A 63 3.78 -4.25 1.97
C LEU A 63 3.92 -3.37 0.73
N GLY A 64 5.12 -2.86 0.47
CA GLY A 64 5.46 -2.14 -0.76
C GLY A 64 6.11 -3.03 -1.83
N ASN A 65 6.30 -2.51 -3.04
CA ASN A 65 6.92 -3.26 -4.12
C ASN A 65 8.45 -3.41 -3.91
N HIS A 66 9.10 -2.44 -3.28
CA HIS A 66 10.52 -2.52 -2.89
C HIS A 66 10.78 -3.45 -1.69
N ASP A 67 9.74 -3.87 -0.97
CA ASP A 67 9.84 -4.95 0.01
C ASP A 67 9.53 -6.29 -0.64
N TYR A 68 8.54 -6.31 -1.54
CA TYR A 68 7.99 -7.50 -2.17
C TYR A 68 9.04 -8.30 -2.96
N HIS A 69 9.96 -7.65 -3.68
CA HIS A 69 10.97 -8.35 -4.48
C HIS A 69 12.02 -9.11 -3.63
N TYR A 70 12.07 -8.90 -2.31
CA TYR A 70 12.89 -9.69 -1.38
C TYR A 70 12.13 -10.84 -0.72
N ILE A 71 10.79 -10.90 -0.85
CA ILE A 71 9.99 -11.94 -0.21
C ILE A 71 10.34 -13.32 -0.80
N ARG A 72 10.59 -14.30 0.06
CA ARG A 72 10.89 -15.67 -0.35
C ARG A 72 9.72 -16.27 -1.12
N GLY A 73 10.03 -16.95 -2.23
CA GLY A 73 9.02 -17.54 -3.12
C GLY A 73 8.46 -16.59 -4.16
N VAL A 74 8.87 -15.32 -4.16
CA VAL A 74 8.63 -14.39 -5.27
C VAL A 74 9.73 -14.56 -6.31
N PHE A 75 9.36 -14.78 -7.57
CA PHE A 75 10.30 -15.07 -8.65
C PHE A 75 10.25 -14.00 -9.75
N GLY A 76 11.43 -13.72 -10.32
CA GLY A 76 11.56 -12.84 -11.49
C GLY A 76 11.24 -11.36 -11.23
N GLN A 77 11.15 -10.97 -9.96
CA GLN A 77 10.83 -9.61 -9.56
C GLN A 77 12.09 -8.94 -9.02
N ARG A 78 12.69 -8.07 -9.82
CA ARG A 78 13.79 -7.20 -9.40
C ARG A 78 13.55 -5.82 -9.99
N TYR A 79 13.54 -4.84 -9.12
CA TYR A 79 13.25 -3.46 -9.50
C TYR A 79 14.42 -2.55 -9.24
N SER A 80 14.34 -1.32 -9.70
CA SER A 80 15.27 -0.25 -9.40
C SER A 80 15.57 -0.16 -7.90
N GLY A 81 16.82 -0.02 -7.51
CA GLY A 81 17.22 0.06 -6.10
C GLY A 81 17.49 -1.29 -5.41
N PHE A 82 17.23 -2.45 -6.07
CA PHE A 82 17.47 -3.76 -5.48
C PHE A 82 18.92 -3.93 -5.01
N GLN A 83 19.09 -4.28 -3.72
CA GLN A 83 20.39 -4.40 -3.05
C GLN A 83 20.87 -5.85 -3.06
N ASP A 84 21.54 -6.27 -4.14
CA ASP A 84 22.00 -7.66 -4.31
C ASP A 84 22.83 -8.17 -3.12
N GLU A 85 23.76 -7.36 -2.64
CA GLU A 85 24.67 -7.73 -1.53
C GLU A 85 23.95 -7.94 -0.20
N HIS A 86 22.81 -7.29 -0.02
CA HIS A 86 22.01 -7.33 1.22
C HIS A 86 20.73 -8.14 1.10
N SER A 87 20.43 -8.67 -0.09
CA SER A 87 19.15 -9.31 -0.41
C SER A 87 18.77 -10.46 0.52
N ALA A 88 19.75 -11.31 0.87
CA ALA A 88 19.53 -12.42 1.80
C ALA A 88 19.16 -11.94 3.21
N CYS A 89 19.82 -10.89 3.69
CA CYS A 89 19.53 -10.30 5.00
C CYS A 89 18.17 -9.60 5.01
N ILE A 90 17.84 -8.86 3.96
CA ILE A 90 16.53 -8.18 3.83
C ILE A 90 15.41 -9.25 3.79
N ALA A 91 15.58 -10.30 2.98
CA ALA A 91 14.61 -11.40 2.91
C ALA A 91 14.37 -12.05 4.28
N GLU A 92 15.42 -12.31 5.05
CA GLU A 92 15.30 -12.89 6.40
C GLU A 92 14.52 -11.99 7.36
N ILE A 93 14.81 -10.68 7.35
CA ILE A 93 14.15 -9.70 8.22
C ILE A 93 12.67 -9.55 7.85
N LEU A 94 12.36 -9.50 6.55
CA LEU A 94 10.97 -9.41 6.07
C LEU A 94 10.18 -10.67 6.43
N GLU A 95 10.74 -11.87 6.19
CA GLU A 95 10.06 -13.13 6.55
C GLU A 95 9.81 -13.26 8.05
N LYS A 96 10.74 -12.81 8.89
CA LYS A 96 10.56 -12.79 10.35
C LYS A 96 9.41 -11.89 10.80
N ASN A 97 9.06 -10.90 10.01
CA ASN A 97 8.04 -9.89 10.32
C ASN A 97 6.86 -9.90 9.34
N ILE A 98 6.73 -10.97 8.53
CA ILE A 98 5.71 -11.04 7.47
C ILE A 98 4.27 -10.97 8.02
N ASP A 99 4.06 -11.40 9.26
CA ASP A 99 2.80 -11.33 9.97
C ASP A 99 2.32 -9.89 10.25
N LEU A 100 3.24 -8.93 10.32
CA LEU A 100 2.96 -7.50 10.48
C LEU A 100 2.59 -6.83 9.15
N LEU A 101 3.07 -7.38 8.03
CA LEU A 101 2.92 -6.77 6.72
C LEU A 101 1.62 -7.23 6.06
N LYS A 102 0.77 -6.29 5.67
CA LYS A 102 -0.44 -6.58 4.91
C LYS A 102 -0.42 -5.93 3.54
N VAL A 103 -1.05 -6.55 2.57
CA VAL A 103 -1.24 -5.97 1.23
C VAL A 103 -2.11 -4.71 1.32
N LEU A 104 -3.14 -4.77 2.17
CA LEU A 104 -4.04 -3.65 2.39
C LEU A 104 -4.75 -3.74 3.75
N TYR A 105 -5.30 -2.60 4.16
CA TYR A 105 -6.25 -2.46 5.26
C TYR A 105 -7.55 -1.83 4.76
N VAL A 106 -8.67 -2.23 5.35
CA VAL A 106 -9.99 -1.63 5.09
C VAL A 106 -10.51 -1.04 6.40
N THR A 107 -10.91 0.22 6.38
CA THR A 107 -11.46 0.89 7.56
C THR A 107 -12.99 0.82 7.57
N SER A 108 -13.60 1.02 8.76
CA SER A 108 -15.07 1.01 8.93
C SER A 108 -15.78 2.12 8.15
N ASP A 109 -15.11 3.23 7.89
CA ASP A 109 -15.59 4.36 7.08
C ASP A 109 -15.22 4.25 5.60
N ARG A 110 -14.85 3.02 5.15
CA ARG A 110 -14.65 2.64 3.75
C ARG A 110 -13.44 3.30 3.07
N PHE A 111 -12.35 3.46 3.78
CA PHE A 111 -11.04 3.67 3.16
C PHE A 111 -10.33 2.35 2.95
N VAL A 112 -9.66 2.22 1.81
CA VAL A 112 -8.65 1.19 1.54
C VAL A 112 -7.29 1.86 1.62
N ILE A 113 -6.43 1.34 2.47
CA ILE A 113 -5.04 1.78 2.58
C ILE A 113 -4.17 0.64 2.05
N SER A 114 -3.36 0.92 1.02
CA SER A 114 -2.42 -0.02 0.44
C SER A 114 -1.22 0.75 -0.13
N HIS A 115 -0.20 0.03 -0.59
CA HIS A 115 0.96 0.70 -1.15
C HIS A 115 0.62 1.52 -2.39
N ALA A 116 -0.10 0.96 -3.37
CA ALA A 116 -0.37 1.64 -4.65
C ALA A 116 -1.86 1.86 -4.98
N GLY A 117 -2.77 1.22 -4.26
CA GLY A 117 -4.22 1.25 -4.52
C GLY A 117 -4.76 -0.04 -5.12
N VAL A 118 -6.08 -0.18 -5.16
CA VAL A 118 -6.78 -1.37 -5.66
C VAL A 118 -7.73 -0.99 -6.79
N SER A 119 -7.55 -1.59 -7.96
CA SER A 119 -8.47 -1.45 -9.09
C SER A 119 -9.64 -2.43 -9.03
N GLY A 120 -10.71 -2.10 -9.73
CA GLY A 120 -11.84 -3.01 -9.96
C GLY A 120 -11.42 -4.24 -10.78
N ALA A 121 -10.53 -4.07 -11.77
CA ALA A 121 -10.00 -5.15 -12.61
C ALA A 121 -9.19 -6.15 -11.77
N PHE A 122 -8.27 -5.67 -10.91
CA PHE A 122 -7.52 -6.55 -10.01
C PHE A 122 -8.47 -7.28 -9.04
N MET A 123 -9.40 -6.57 -8.39
CA MET A 123 -10.38 -7.20 -7.50
C MET A 123 -11.23 -8.24 -8.25
N GLY A 124 -11.61 -7.97 -9.50
CA GLY A 124 -12.31 -8.92 -10.37
C GLY A 124 -11.48 -10.18 -10.65
N LYS A 125 -10.16 -10.05 -10.87
CA LYS A 125 -9.21 -11.18 -10.99
C LYS A 125 -9.20 -11.99 -9.69
N MET A 126 -9.10 -11.33 -8.54
CA MET A 126 -9.09 -11.98 -7.22
C MET A 126 -10.40 -12.73 -6.92
N LYS A 127 -11.55 -12.15 -7.26
CA LYS A 127 -12.85 -12.82 -7.13
C LYS A 127 -12.94 -14.09 -7.98
N ARG A 128 -12.43 -14.09 -9.20
CA ARG A 128 -12.36 -15.30 -10.04
C ARG A 128 -11.45 -16.38 -9.46
N ALA A 129 -10.47 -15.99 -8.68
CA ALA A 129 -9.61 -16.91 -7.92
C ALA A 129 -10.19 -17.33 -6.55
N GLY A 130 -11.43 -16.96 -6.24
CA GLY A 130 -12.12 -17.37 -5.01
C GLY A 130 -12.01 -16.39 -3.83
N VAL A 131 -11.33 -15.26 -4.00
CA VAL A 131 -11.22 -14.22 -2.96
C VAL A 131 -12.55 -13.48 -2.84
N LYS A 132 -13.13 -13.43 -1.64
CA LYS A 132 -14.48 -12.92 -1.43
C LYS A 132 -14.55 -11.39 -1.40
N ASP A 133 -13.60 -10.76 -0.72
CA ASP A 133 -13.57 -9.33 -0.44
C ASP A 133 -12.15 -8.77 -0.48
N LEU A 134 -12.00 -7.49 -0.20
CA LEU A 134 -10.70 -6.82 -0.21
C LEU A 134 -9.73 -7.40 0.83
N GLU A 135 -10.18 -7.66 2.04
CA GLU A 135 -9.33 -8.19 3.10
C GLU A 135 -8.82 -9.61 2.80
N GLY A 136 -9.59 -10.38 2.04
CA GLY A 136 -9.20 -11.69 1.53
C GLY A 136 -7.95 -11.69 0.64
N ILE A 137 -7.58 -10.53 0.06
CA ILE A 137 -6.33 -10.37 -0.70
C ILE A 137 -5.11 -10.62 0.20
N ASN A 138 -5.16 -10.26 1.48
CA ASN A 138 -4.08 -10.55 2.44
C ASN A 138 -3.88 -12.07 2.61
N GLY A 139 -4.97 -12.83 2.72
CA GLY A 139 -4.92 -14.30 2.77
C GLY A 139 -4.37 -14.91 1.48
N ALA A 140 -4.87 -14.45 0.33
CA ALA A 140 -4.38 -14.91 -0.97
C ALA A 140 -2.88 -14.68 -1.16
N PHE A 141 -2.33 -13.55 -0.67
CA PHE A 141 -0.89 -13.31 -0.66
C PHE A 141 -0.14 -14.29 0.24
N LEU A 142 -0.66 -14.62 1.41
CA LEU A 142 -0.03 -15.60 2.31
C LEU A 142 0.00 -17.01 1.71
N GLU A 143 -1.04 -17.41 0.97
CA GLU A 143 -1.15 -18.69 0.28
C GLU A 143 -0.28 -18.75 -1.00
N ASN A 144 -0.22 -17.65 -1.76
CA ASN A 144 0.54 -17.55 -2.99
C ASN A 144 1.23 -16.18 -3.10
N ARG A 145 2.51 -16.12 -2.77
CA ARG A 145 3.32 -14.89 -2.83
C ARG A 145 3.28 -14.20 -4.20
N ASN A 146 3.17 -14.95 -5.29
CA ASN A 146 3.21 -14.42 -6.65
C ASN A 146 1.89 -13.78 -7.11
N VAL A 147 0.84 -13.76 -6.30
CA VAL A 147 -0.44 -13.13 -6.65
C VAL A 147 -0.31 -11.61 -6.90
N LEU A 148 0.72 -10.99 -6.31
CA LEU A 148 1.02 -9.56 -6.45
C LEU A 148 2.08 -9.26 -7.50
N ALA A 149 2.61 -10.27 -8.18
CA ALA A 149 3.69 -10.11 -9.15
C ALA A 149 3.32 -9.08 -10.23
N PHE A 150 4.32 -8.29 -10.63
CA PHE A 150 4.20 -7.34 -11.73
C PHE A 150 3.86 -8.09 -13.03
N ASP A 151 2.85 -7.65 -13.71
CA ASP A 151 2.32 -8.35 -14.90
C ASP A 151 3.13 -8.06 -16.19
N GLY A 152 3.99 -7.03 -16.19
CA GLY A 152 4.92 -6.75 -17.28
C GLY A 152 4.33 -6.15 -18.55
N ARG A 153 3.02 -5.97 -18.67
CA ARG A 153 2.37 -5.41 -19.87
C ARG A 153 2.71 -3.94 -20.10
N ASN A 154 2.87 -3.20 -19.02
CA ASN A 154 3.31 -1.82 -19.04
C ASN A 154 4.48 -1.66 -18.07
N ILE A 155 5.66 -1.33 -18.57
CA ILE A 155 6.90 -1.22 -17.79
C ILE A 155 6.85 -0.19 -16.66
N TYR A 156 5.90 0.74 -16.72
CA TYR A 156 5.71 1.76 -15.68
C TYR A 156 4.60 1.40 -14.68
N GLY A 157 3.94 0.25 -14.85
CA GLY A 157 2.83 -0.17 -13.99
C GLY A 157 1.51 0.58 -14.21
N ASP A 158 1.39 1.36 -15.27
CA ASP A 158 0.16 2.10 -15.59
C ASP A 158 -0.83 1.23 -16.38
N ASP A 159 -1.39 0.25 -15.68
CA ASP A 159 -2.39 -0.69 -16.19
C ASP A 159 -3.34 -1.08 -15.04
N VAL A 160 -4.65 -1.13 -15.33
CA VAL A 160 -5.68 -1.44 -14.33
C VAL A 160 -5.60 -2.87 -13.78
N THR A 161 -4.89 -3.78 -14.44
CA THR A 161 -4.72 -5.16 -13.96
C THR A 161 -3.61 -5.31 -12.93
N GLN A 162 -2.82 -4.28 -12.70
CA GLN A 162 -1.72 -4.31 -11.74
C GLN A 162 -2.21 -4.50 -10.31
N SER A 163 -1.36 -5.13 -9.51
CA SER A 163 -1.64 -5.42 -8.11
C SER A 163 -1.61 -4.16 -7.21
N PRO A 164 -2.10 -4.26 -5.97
CA PRO A 164 -2.12 -3.15 -5.00
C PRO A 164 -0.77 -2.58 -4.60
N ILE A 165 0.32 -3.17 -5.06
CA ILE A 165 1.69 -2.69 -4.84
C ILE A 165 2.32 -2.08 -6.10
N TRP A 166 1.56 -2.02 -7.24
CA TRP A 166 2.13 -1.60 -8.53
C TRP A 166 1.32 -0.57 -9.30
N ILE A 167 0.00 -0.56 -9.17
CA ILE A 167 -0.87 0.28 -10.01
C ILE A 167 -0.49 1.75 -9.90
N ARG A 168 -0.45 2.45 -11.03
CA ARG A 168 -0.17 3.89 -11.07
C ARG A 168 -1.44 4.72 -10.98
N PRO A 169 -1.33 6.00 -10.56
CA PRO A 169 -2.49 6.87 -10.29
C PRO A 169 -3.44 7.03 -11.45
N ALA A 170 -2.97 7.10 -12.71
CA ALA A 170 -3.85 7.27 -13.87
C ALA A 170 -4.80 6.07 -14.01
N SER A 171 -4.26 4.85 -14.00
CA SER A 171 -5.05 3.60 -14.04
C SER A 171 -5.91 3.43 -12.79
N LEU A 172 -5.39 3.78 -11.61
CA LEU A 172 -6.16 3.72 -10.38
C LEU A 172 -7.37 4.66 -10.39
N CYS A 173 -7.20 5.91 -10.87
CA CYS A 173 -8.30 6.86 -11.02
C CYS A 173 -9.35 6.38 -12.04
N HIS A 174 -8.89 5.69 -13.08
CA HIS A 174 -9.79 5.17 -14.12
C HIS A 174 -10.66 4.02 -13.64
N ASP A 175 -10.12 3.13 -12.79
CA ASP A 175 -10.77 1.88 -12.39
C ASP A 175 -10.64 1.60 -10.89
N ALA A 176 -10.74 2.62 -10.03
CA ALA A 176 -10.70 2.41 -8.58
C ALA A 176 -11.80 1.45 -8.12
N VAL A 177 -11.47 0.51 -7.23
CA VAL A 177 -12.47 -0.42 -6.68
C VAL A 177 -13.69 0.34 -6.16
N PRO A 178 -14.92 -0.03 -6.58
CA PRO A 178 -16.11 0.75 -6.26
C PRO A 178 -16.47 0.70 -4.78
N GLY A 179 -17.00 1.81 -4.28
CA GLY A 179 -17.54 1.92 -2.92
C GLY A 179 -16.52 2.29 -1.84
N TYR A 180 -15.27 2.56 -2.21
CA TYR A 180 -14.20 2.91 -1.26
C TYR A 180 -13.47 4.17 -1.70
N SER A 181 -13.04 4.99 -0.74
CA SER A 181 -11.93 5.93 -0.92
C SER A 181 -10.62 5.18 -0.73
N GLN A 182 -9.51 5.68 -1.29
CA GLN A 182 -8.23 4.98 -1.19
C GLN A 182 -7.11 5.93 -0.78
N ILE A 183 -6.17 5.42 0.01
CA ILE A 183 -4.92 6.11 0.38
C ILE A 183 -3.77 5.26 -0.14
N ALA A 184 -2.88 5.87 -0.93
CA ALA A 184 -1.79 5.18 -1.61
C ALA A 184 -0.48 5.99 -1.57
N GLY A 185 0.65 5.29 -1.45
CA GLY A 185 2.02 5.77 -1.65
C GLY A 185 2.51 5.52 -3.08
N HIS A 186 3.66 4.83 -3.22
CA HIS A 186 4.23 4.27 -4.46
C HIS A 186 4.61 5.28 -5.55
N THR A 187 3.85 6.31 -5.73
CA THR A 187 4.13 7.33 -6.75
C THR A 187 4.52 8.62 -6.07
N GLN A 188 5.79 8.94 -6.17
CA GLN A 188 6.34 10.13 -5.55
C GLN A 188 5.69 11.40 -6.13
N ILE A 189 5.25 12.26 -5.24
CA ILE A 189 4.61 13.56 -5.52
C ILE A 189 5.24 14.65 -4.64
N GLY A 190 5.15 15.91 -5.05
CA GLY A 190 5.72 17.01 -4.26
C GLY A 190 4.94 17.34 -2.99
N GLU A 191 3.63 17.08 -2.99
CA GLU A 191 2.71 17.34 -1.89
C GLU A 191 1.55 16.35 -1.89
N ILE A 192 0.91 16.12 -0.76
CA ILE A 192 -0.26 15.25 -0.65
C ILE A 192 -1.36 15.74 -1.60
N ARG A 193 -1.91 14.81 -2.40
CA ARG A 193 -2.92 15.12 -3.40
C ARG A 193 -4.20 14.30 -3.18
N GLU A 194 -5.33 14.98 -3.05
CA GLU A 194 -6.65 14.37 -3.11
C GLU A 194 -7.23 14.46 -4.52
N ILE A 195 -7.69 13.35 -5.06
CA ILE A 195 -8.32 13.25 -6.38
C ILE A 195 -9.74 12.75 -6.16
N LEU A 196 -10.74 13.57 -6.45
CA LEU A 196 -12.15 13.18 -6.36
C LEU A 196 -12.49 12.23 -7.51
N LEU A 197 -13.20 11.15 -7.19
CA LEU A 197 -13.68 10.19 -8.19
C LEU A 197 -15.09 10.59 -8.64
N ASP A 198 -15.29 10.61 -9.95
CA ASP A 198 -16.62 10.82 -10.55
C ASP A 198 -17.51 9.60 -10.25
N GLU A 199 -18.65 9.82 -9.62
CA GLU A 199 -19.57 8.75 -9.22
C GLU A 199 -20.29 8.09 -10.41
N ASP A 200 -20.33 8.74 -11.57
CA ASP A 200 -21.20 8.38 -12.69
C ASP A 200 -20.61 7.38 -13.69
N ARG A 201 -19.34 6.96 -13.57
CA ARG A 201 -18.70 6.09 -14.58
C ARG A 201 -18.82 4.58 -14.36
N ALA A 202 -19.27 4.08 -13.22
CA ALA A 202 -19.01 2.69 -12.86
C ALA A 202 -20.21 1.78 -12.51
N LEU A 203 -21.44 2.24 -12.37
CA LEU A 203 -22.59 1.32 -12.12
C LEU A 203 -23.90 1.89 -12.71
N PRO A 204 -24.77 1.04 -13.31
CA PRO A 204 -26.18 1.41 -13.54
C PRO A 204 -26.80 1.74 -12.19
N ALA A 205 -27.37 2.94 -12.07
CA ALA A 205 -27.95 3.45 -10.84
C ALA A 205 -28.91 2.42 -10.23
N PRO A 206 -28.78 2.05 -8.95
CA PRO A 206 -29.79 1.26 -8.29
C PRO A 206 -31.11 2.02 -8.32
N ARG A 207 -32.21 1.34 -8.62
CA ARG A 207 -33.55 1.91 -8.78
C ARG A 207 -34.09 2.62 -7.52
N ARG A 208 -33.33 2.66 -6.42
CA ARG A 208 -33.60 3.44 -5.21
C ARG A 208 -32.30 4.09 -4.75
N ARG A 209 -32.25 5.42 -4.72
CA ARG A 209 -31.16 6.16 -4.07
C ARG A 209 -31.15 5.84 -2.58
N PRO A 210 -30.00 5.53 -1.95
CA PRO A 210 -29.90 5.49 -0.51
C PRO A 210 -30.17 6.88 0.09
N ALA A 211 -30.79 6.90 1.27
CA ALA A 211 -31.30 8.11 1.92
C ALA A 211 -30.26 9.08 2.51
N ALA A 212 -28.94 8.80 2.39
CA ALA A 212 -27.88 9.71 2.77
C ALA A 212 -26.79 9.75 1.68
N PRO A 213 -26.28 10.94 1.31
CA PRO A 213 -25.17 11.02 0.38
C PRO A 213 -23.93 10.42 1.08
N PHE A 214 -23.42 9.30 0.56
CA PHE A 214 -22.08 8.87 0.93
C PHE A 214 -21.09 9.99 0.60
N PRO A 215 -20.07 10.25 1.43
CA PRO A 215 -19.05 11.24 1.09
C PRO A 215 -18.46 10.87 -0.28
N ARG A 216 -18.19 11.88 -1.10
CA ARG A 216 -17.57 11.67 -2.42
C ARG A 216 -16.31 10.86 -2.25
N ARG A 217 -16.19 9.76 -3.00
CA ARG A 217 -15.02 8.91 -3.00
C ARG A 217 -13.81 9.67 -3.53
N LYS A 218 -12.65 9.39 -2.97
CA LYS A 218 -11.40 10.01 -3.39
C LYS A 218 -10.24 9.03 -3.37
N ILE A 219 -9.23 9.34 -4.15
CA ILE A 219 -7.90 8.75 -4.03
C ILE A 219 -7.01 9.82 -3.40
N VAL A 220 -6.24 9.43 -2.40
CA VAL A 220 -5.26 10.28 -1.74
C VAL A 220 -3.88 9.71 -1.97
N LEU A 221 -3.04 10.44 -2.69
CA LEU A 221 -1.64 10.11 -2.90
C LEU A 221 -0.82 10.76 -1.79
N ILE A 222 0.02 9.98 -1.11
CA ILE A 222 0.73 10.43 0.09
C ILE A 222 2.24 10.19 0.08
N ASP A 223 2.83 9.62 -0.97
CA ASP A 223 4.29 9.53 -1.05
C ASP A 223 4.88 10.88 -1.44
N THR A 224 5.31 11.62 -0.44
CA THR A 224 5.92 12.95 -0.61
C THR A 224 7.45 12.91 -0.56
N GLY A 225 8.04 11.72 -0.67
CA GLY A 225 9.49 11.54 -0.64
C GLY A 225 10.12 12.10 0.65
N ASP A 226 11.11 12.96 0.51
CA ASP A 226 11.90 13.47 1.64
C ASP A 226 11.11 14.40 2.58
N THR A 227 10.02 14.99 2.14
CA THR A 227 9.19 15.86 3.00
C THR A 227 8.40 15.07 4.04
N ALA A 228 8.17 13.77 3.78
CA ALA A 228 7.51 12.83 4.70
C ALA A 228 6.23 13.40 5.32
N ALA A 229 5.34 13.94 4.50
CA ALA A 229 4.09 14.52 4.96
C ALA A 229 3.11 13.45 5.44
N PHE A 230 2.34 13.79 6.49
CA PHE A 230 1.32 12.91 7.07
C PHE A 230 -0.07 13.32 6.64
N TYR A 231 -0.87 12.36 6.21
CA TYR A 231 -2.28 12.57 5.89
C TYR A 231 -3.17 12.17 7.07
N ARG A 232 -4.04 13.09 7.49
CA ARG A 232 -5.03 12.86 8.56
C ARG A 232 -6.40 12.62 7.94
N PHE A 233 -7.13 11.60 8.44
CA PHE A 233 -8.45 11.24 7.94
C PHE A 233 -9.34 10.59 9.01
#